data_8fe7180a5b810086c08e6db167a0c829
#
_entry.id   8fe7180a5b810086c08e6db167a0c829
#
_cell.length_a   1.000
_cell.length_b   1.000
_cell.length_c   1.000
_cell.angle_alpha   90.00
_cell.angle_beta   90.00
_cell.angle_gamma   90.00
#
_symmetry.space_group_name_H-M   'P 1'
#
loop_
_entity.id
_entity.type
_entity.pdbx_description
1 polymer ?
#
loop_
_entity_poly.entity_id
_entity_poly.type
_entity_poly.pdbx_seq_one_letter_code
_entity_poly.pdbx_strand_id
1 'polypeptide(L)'
;MKKLIITLAIALSAIAINAKTLIVYYSFTNNVRTIATELQSQTGADMVEIEPAEEGLDYAANNYAIGSALISAIRENPYDAASYPEIKPVNVNLSEYDMVIVAAPLWWSNMAAPMQTFLFHNGAQMQGKKVGLIVSSASSGISGVEADAHRLIPDGDFVSPSLWIRSSQTSNCRSMISSWLAQIDYNNLSGIESVVSDADVSISYVAGGIIVNGDVDSLSLFNLSGVKVFETSDNTIPTSSLSSGLYLAQINSGKQSVAKKIMINR
;
A
#
# COMPACT_ATOMS: atom_id res chain seq x y z
N MET A 1 29.92 54.37 -11.34
CA MET A 1 30.11 52.91 -11.57
C MET A 1 29.13 52.18 -10.65
N LYS A 2 27.99 51.75 -11.21
CA LYS A 2 26.95 50.99 -10.47
C LYS A 2 27.31 49.51 -10.53
N LYS A 3 27.62 48.90 -9.39
CA LYS A 3 27.87 47.47 -9.29
C LYS A 3 26.51 46.73 -9.37
N LEU A 4 26.31 46.00 -10.45
CA LEU A 4 25.18 45.11 -10.64
C LEU A 4 25.45 43.82 -9.85
N ILE A 5 24.75 43.63 -8.73
CA ILE A 5 24.76 42.37 -7.97
C ILE A 5 23.74 41.46 -8.62
N ILE A 6 24.21 40.48 -9.38
CA ILE A 6 23.38 39.41 -9.91
C ILE A 6 23.21 38.37 -8.79
N THR A 7 22.06 38.40 -8.13
CA THR A 7 21.69 37.36 -7.17
C THR A 7 21.20 36.13 -7.98
N LEU A 8 22.03 35.10 -8.08
CA LEU A 8 21.69 33.83 -8.66
C LEU A 8 20.73 33.11 -7.68
N ALA A 9 19.43 33.18 -7.94
CA ALA A 9 18.44 32.38 -7.23
C ALA A 9 18.58 30.94 -7.71
N ILE A 10 19.26 30.11 -6.93
CA ILE A 10 19.24 28.65 -7.11
C ILE A 10 17.84 28.22 -6.69
N ALA A 11 16.96 27.96 -7.67
CA ALA A 11 15.72 27.26 -7.45
C ALA A 11 16.07 25.81 -7.05
N LEU A 12 16.12 25.54 -5.75
CA LEU A 12 16.13 24.18 -5.23
C LEU A 12 14.74 23.63 -5.55
N SER A 13 14.60 22.95 -6.68
CA SER A 13 13.46 22.08 -6.92
C SER A 13 13.56 20.96 -5.89
N ALA A 14 12.78 21.06 -4.82
CA ALA A 14 12.54 19.94 -3.93
C ALA A 14 11.91 18.83 -4.79
N ILE A 15 12.71 17.83 -5.15
CA ILE A 15 12.20 16.60 -5.71
C ILE A 15 11.44 15.97 -4.55
N ALA A 16 10.12 16.04 -4.59
CA ALA A 16 9.29 15.27 -3.67
C ALA A 16 9.60 13.80 -3.94
N ILE A 17 10.43 13.20 -3.09
CA ILE A 17 10.66 11.76 -3.08
C ILE A 17 9.35 11.18 -2.54
N ASN A 18 8.44 10.83 -3.45
CA ASN A 18 7.28 10.05 -3.08
C ASN A 18 7.78 8.67 -2.68
N ALA A 19 7.63 8.30 -1.41
CA ALA A 19 7.91 6.95 -0.96
C ALA A 19 7.02 5.98 -1.75
N LYS A 20 7.69 5.06 -2.43
CA LYS A 20 7.04 4.13 -3.34
C LYS A 20 6.56 2.91 -2.58
N THR A 21 5.31 2.52 -2.77
CA THR A 21 4.73 1.33 -2.15
C THR A 21 4.58 0.21 -3.16
N LEU A 22 4.94 -1.01 -2.75
CA LEU A 22 4.72 -2.24 -3.49
C LEU A 22 3.69 -3.11 -2.75
N ILE A 23 2.71 -3.64 -3.46
CA ILE A 23 1.83 -4.70 -3.01
C ILE A 23 2.35 -6.02 -3.56
N VAL A 24 2.75 -6.93 -2.69
CA VAL A 24 3.10 -8.30 -3.05
C VAL A 24 2.01 -9.22 -2.55
N TYR A 25 1.39 -10.00 -3.42
CA TYR A 25 0.31 -10.86 -3.01
C TYR A 25 0.37 -12.25 -3.63
N TYR A 26 -0.17 -13.23 -2.89
CA TYR A 26 -0.49 -14.56 -3.39
C TYR A 26 -1.98 -14.83 -3.18
N SER A 27 -2.66 -15.39 -4.18
CA SER A 27 -4.09 -15.70 -4.07
C SER A 27 -4.41 -17.10 -4.58
N PHE A 28 -5.04 -17.91 -3.74
CA PHE A 28 -5.47 -19.26 -4.11
C PHE A 28 -6.93 -19.30 -4.61
N THR A 29 -7.85 -18.64 -3.88
CA THR A 29 -9.29 -18.63 -4.16
C THR A 29 -9.82 -17.29 -4.65
N ASN A 30 -8.95 -16.45 -5.22
CA ASN A 30 -9.22 -15.09 -5.69
C ASN A 30 -9.59 -14.05 -4.59
N ASN A 31 -9.78 -14.43 -3.34
CA ASN A 31 -10.08 -13.49 -2.27
C ASN A 31 -8.95 -12.45 -2.09
N VAL A 32 -7.70 -12.91 -1.98
CA VAL A 32 -6.57 -11.99 -1.82
C VAL A 32 -6.34 -11.16 -3.07
N ARG A 33 -6.54 -11.71 -4.28
CA ARG A 33 -6.46 -10.92 -5.52
C ARG A 33 -7.48 -9.78 -5.52
N THR A 34 -8.73 -10.04 -5.13
CA THR A 34 -9.77 -9.01 -4.99
C THR A 34 -9.35 -7.93 -3.99
N ILE A 35 -8.82 -8.34 -2.83
CA ILE A 35 -8.33 -7.43 -1.80
C ILE A 35 -7.15 -6.60 -2.30
N ALA A 36 -6.16 -7.23 -2.95
CA ALA A 36 -4.98 -6.55 -3.48
C ALA A 36 -5.33 -5.56 -4.60
N THR A 37 -6.26 -5.92 -5.49
CA THR A 37 -6.76 -5.03 -6.53
C THR A 37 -7.47 -3.81 -5.95
N GLU A 38 -8.32 -4.01 -4.93
CA GLU A 38 -8.97 -2.90 -4.25
C GLU A 38 -7.96 -2.02 -3.50
N LEU A 39 -6.97 -2.61 -2.83
CA LEU A 39 -5.89 -1.87 -2.19
C LEU A 39 -5.10 -1.04 -3.21
N GLN A 40 -4.74 -1.62 -4.36
CA GLN A 40 -4.09 -0.91 -5.46
C GLN A 40 -4.93 0.27 -5.93
N SER A 41 -6.24 0.08 -6.11
CA SER A 41 -7.17 1.15 -6.51
C SER A 41 -7.17 2.32 -5.52
N GLN A 42 -7.00 2.05 -4.23
CA GLN A 42 -7.00 3.08 -3.19
C GLN A 42 -5.64 3.77 -3.00
N THR A 43 -4.55 3.07 -3.29
CA THR A 43 -3.18 3.56 -2.99
C THR A 43 -2.41 4.01 -4.23
N GLY A 44 -2.75 3.51 -5.41
CA GLY A 44 -1.96 3.67 -6.63
C GLY A 44 -0.61 2.94 -6.59
N ALA A 45 -0.42 2.01 -5.62
CA ALA A 45 0.82 1.27 -5.45
C ALA A 45 1.09 0.32 -6.63
N ASP A 46 2.37 0.03 -6.87
CA ASP A 46 2.74 -1.06 -7.77
C ASP A 46 2.29 -2.40 -7.17
N MET A 47 1.97 -3.36 -8.02
CA MET A 47 1.44 -4.64 -7.56
C MET A 47 2.09 -5.81 -8.30
N VAL A 48 2.46 -6.86 -7.57
CA VAL A 48 3.01 -8.10 -8.12
C VAL A 48 2.34 -9.32 -7.49
N GLU A 49 1.95 -10.26 -8.32
CA GLU A 49 1.40 -11.55 -7.90
C GLU A 49 2.50 -12.60 -7.80
N ILE A 50 2.47 -13.39 -6.73
CA ILE A 50 3.28 -14.57 -6.59
C ILE A 50 2.52 -15.75 -7.18
N GLU A 51 3.14 -16.47 -8.09
CA GLU A 51 2.57 -17.65 -8.73
C GLU A 51 3.44 -18.88 -8.49
N PRO A 52 2.85 -20.07 -8.28
CA PRO A 52 3.58 -21.33 -8.27
C PRO A 52 4.34 -21.54 -9.59
N ALA A 53 5.52 -22.17 -9.54
CA ALA A 53 6.27 -22.48 -10.73
C ALA A 53 5.55 -23.52 -11.61
N GLU A 54 4.91 -24.50 -10.99
CA GLU A 54 4.11 -25.52 -11.69
C GLU A 54 2.75 -24.94 -12.09
N GLU A 55 2.50 -24.92 -13.40
CA GLU A 55 1.23 -24.45 -13.94
C GLU A 55 0.10 -25.46 -13.67
N GLY A 56 -1.06 -24.96 -13.26
CA GLY A 56 -2.24 -25.79 -12.99
C GLY A 56 -2.16 -26.58 -11.69
N LEU A 57 -1.16 -26.32 -10.84
CA LEU A 57 -1.06 -26.98 -9.54
C LEU A 57 -2.29 -26.67 -8.68
N ASP A 58 -3.06 -27.72 -8.38
CA ASP A 58 -4.22 -27.60 -7.50
C ASP A 58 -3.87 -27.99 -6.06
N TYR A 59 -3.63 -26.98 -5.23
CA TYR A 59 -3.38 -27.19 -3.80
C TYR A 59 -4.57 -27.75 -3.02
N ALA A 60 -5.79 -27.75 -3.60
CA ALA A 60 -6.97 -28.37 -2.99
C ALA A 60 -7.11 -29.85 -3.34
N ALA A 61 -6.35 -30.34 -4.32
CA ALA A 61 -6.37 -31.74 -4.69
C ALA A 61 -6.07 -32.65 -3.50
N ASN A 62 -6.70 -33.84 -3.49
CA ASN A 62 -6.53 -34.84 -2.45
C ASN A 62 -6.76 -34.29 -1.03
N ASN A 63 -7.84 -33.52 -0.85
CA ASN A 63 -8.19 -32.91 0.43
C ASN A 63 -7.05 -32.00 0.96
N TYR A 64 -6.51 -31.16 0.10
CA TYR A 64 -5.42 -30.19 0.41
C TYR A 64 -4.10 -30.84 0.84
N ALA A 65 -3.84 -32.09 0.45
CA ALA A 65 -2.64 -32.83 0.88
C ALA A 65 -1.35 -32.10 0.51
N ILE A 66 -1.26 -31.52 -0.70
CA ILE A 66 -0.08 -30.79 -1.16
C ILE A 66 0.18 -29.56 -0.27
N GLY A 67 -0.80 -28.71 -0.10
CA GLY A 67 -0.66 -27.50 0.72
C GLY A 67 -0.32 -27.82 2.19
N SER A 68 -0.94 -28.86 2.75
CA SER A 68 -0.67 -29.33 4.12
C SER A 68 0.76 -29.82 4.27
N ALA A 69 1.25 -30.63 3.32
CA ALA A 69 2.62 -31.15 3.33
C ALA A 69 3.66 -30.01 3.26
N LEU A 70 3.44 -29.01 2.41
CA LEU A 70 4.32 -27.83 2.29
C LEU A 70 4.40 -27.04 3.60
N ILE A 71 3.26 -26.76 4.22
CA ILE A 71 3.24 -26.06 5.51
C ILE A 71 3.96 -26.88 6.58
N SER A 72 3.78 -28.20 6.61
CA SER A 72 4.50 -29.08 7.55
C SER A 72 6.01 -29.04 7.33
N ALA A 73 6.45 -29.16 6.08
CA ALA A 73 7.87 -29.10 5.72
C ALA A 73 8.54 -27.80 6.15
N ILE A 74 7.88 -26.66 5.87
CA ILE A 74 8.39 -25.33 6.28
C ILE A 74 8.45 -25.21 7.81
N ARG A 75 7.44 -25.69 8.53
CA ARG A 75 7.42 -25.66 10.01
C ARG A 75 8.52 -26.52 10.62
N GLU A 76 8.80 -27.67 10.05
CA GLU A 76 9.86 -28.58 10.52
C GLU A 76 11.25 -28.05 10.22
N ASN A 77 11.45 -27.45 9.06
CA ASN A 77 12.76 -26.96 8.62
C ASN A 77 12.65 -25.54 8.01
N PRO A 78 12.38 -24.51 8.84
CA PRO A 78 12.05 -23.17 8.36
C PRO A 78 13.25 -22.39 7.75
N TYR A 79 14.45 -22.92 7.89
CA TYR A 79 15.67 -22.32 7.35
C TYR A 79 16.27 -23.12 6.17
N ASP A 80 15.65 -24.23 5.81
CA ASP A 80 16.06 -25.03 4.65
C ASP A 80 15.27 -24.62 3.41
N ALA A 81 15.98 -24.15 2.38
CA ALA A 81 15.37 -23.76 1.10
C ALA A 81 14.56 -24.90 0.45
N ALA A 82 14.96 -26.17 0.67
CA ALA A 82 14.24 -27.33 0.14
C ALA A 82 12.82 -27.50 0.74
N SER A 83 12.50 -26.85 1.84
CA SER A 83 11.17 -26.87 2.46
C SER A 83 10.16 -25.96 1.75
N TYR A 84 10.62 -25.04 0.91
CA TYR A 84 9.81 -24.03 0.25
C TYR A 84 9.48 -24.44 -1.19
N PRO A 85 8.18 -24.37 -1.61
CA PRO A 85 7.83 -24.70 -2.98
C PRO A 85 8.44 -23.70 -3.98
N GLU A 86 8.72 -24.15 -5.18
CA GLU A 86 9.17 -23.27 -6.25
C GLU A 86 8.05 -22.31 -6.68
N ILE A 87 8.41 -21.07 -6.97
CA ILE A 87 7.55 -20.03 -7.53
C ILE A 87 8.12 -19.53 -8.86
N LYS A 88 7.25 -18.95 -9.70
CA LYS A 88 7.73 -18.27 -10.91
C LYS A 88 8.66 -17.13 -10.55
N PRO A 89 9.67 -16.82 -11.40
CA PRO A 89 10.57 -15.70 -11.15
C PRO A 89 9.81 -14.39 -10.99
N VAL A 90 10.09 -13.65 -9.93
CA VAL A 90 9.48 -12.35 -9.64
C VAL A 90 10.49 -11.26 -9.97
N ASN A 91 10.23 -10.52 -11.05
CA ASN A 91 11.08 -9.42 -11.50
C ASN A 91 10.66 -8.10 -10.83
N VAL A 92 11.06 -7.90 -9.58
CA VAL A 92 10.82 -6.66 -8.84
C VAL A 92 12.11 -6.22 -8.16
N ASN A 93 12.43 -4.94 -8.27
CA ASN A 93 13.56 -4.35 -7.56
C ASN A 93 13.07 -3.74 -6.24
N LEU A 94 13.18 -4.47 -5.15
CA LEU A 94 12.71 -4.03 -3.83
C LEU A 94 13.41 -2.76 -3.33
N SER A 95 14.61 -2.42 -3.85
CA SER A 95 15.30 -1.20 -3.43
C SER A 95 14.59 0.09 -3.85
N GLU A 96 13.66 0.02 -4.81
CA GLU A 96 12.87 1.17 -5.28
C GLU A 96 11.68 1.51 -4.37
N TYR A 97 11.41 0.68 -3.36
CA TYR A 97 10.23 0.82 -2.52
C TYR A 97 10.62 1.11 -1.07
N ASP A 98 9.90 2.00 -0.45
CA ASP A 98 10.05 2.37 0.96
C ASP A 98 9.06 1.58 1.85
N MET A 99 7.95 1.16 1.26
CA MET A 99 6.94 0.33 1.90
C MET A 99 6.59 -0.89 1.05
N VAL A 100 6.46 -2.04 1.69
CA VAL A 100 5.95 -3.28 1.07
C VAL A 100 4.73 -3.75 1.83
N ILE A 101 3.61 -3.93 1.14
CA ILE A 101 2.40 -4.53 1.71
C ILE A 101 2.32 -5.97 1.23
N VAL A 102 2.43 -6.90 2.16
CA VAL A 102 2.33 -8.34 1.92
C VAL A 102 0.89 -8.77 2.13
N ALA A 103 0.25 -9.35 1.11
CA ALA A 103 -1.11 -9.86 1.19
C ALA A 103 -1.17 -11.35 0.88
N ALA A 104 -1.62 -12.17 1.83
CA ALA A 104 -1.58 -13.62 1.71
C ALA A 104 -2.81 -14.30 2.35
N PRO A 105 -3.21 -15.48 1.84
CA PRO A 105 -4.16 -16.32 2.55
C PRO A 105 -3.48 -17.07 3.69
N LEU A 106 -4.28 -17.41 4.69
CA LEU A 106 -3.87 -18.27 5.79
C LEU A 106 -4.08 -19.74 5.42
N TRP A 107 -3.04 -20.54 5.54
CA TRP A 107 -3.04 -22.00 5.40
C TRP A 107 -2.60 -22.67 6.69
N TRP A 108 -3.46 -23.48 7.33
CA TRP A 108 -3.15 -24.20 8.59
C TRP A 108 -2.48 -23.32 9.65
N SER A 109 -3.08 -22.17 9.90
CA SER A 109 -2.60 -21.13 10.83
C SER A 109 -1.29 -20.45 10.43
N ASN A 110 -0.71 -20.75 9.26
CA ASN A 110 0.50 -20.14 8.74
C ASN A 110 0.21 -19.30 7.49
N MET A 111 1.17 -18.52 7.04
CA MET A 111 1.14 -17.89 5.74
C MET A 111 1.18 -18.95 4.63
N ALA A 112 0.46 -18.74 3.54
CA ALA A 112 0.48 -19.66 2.40
C ALA A 112 1.90 -19.89 1.88
N ALA A 113 2.26 -21.14 1.61
CA ALA A 113 3.61 -21.56 1.27
C ALA A 113 4.24 -20.77 0.10
N PRO A 114 3.57 -20.47 -1.03
CA PRO A 114 4.18 -19.67 -2.10
C PRO A 114 4.60 -18.25 -1.67
N MET A 115 3.82 -17.61 -0.79
CA MET A 115 4.21 -16.32 -0.23
C MET A 115 5.40 -16.46 0.73
N GLN A 116 5.43 -17.51 1.54
CA GLN A 116 6.60 -17.79 2.38
C GLN A 116 7.85 -18.00 1.54
N THR A 117 7.76 -18.66 0.38
CA THR A 117 8.89 -18.80 -0.56
C THR A 117 9.41 -17.45 -1.03
N PHE A 118 8.52 -16.57 -1.48
CA PHE A 118 8.92 -15.22 -1.89
C PHE A 118 9.67 -14.48 -0.77
N LEU A 119 9.11 -14.51 0.43
CA LEU A 119 9.70 -13.82 1.58
C LEU A 119 11.00 -14.48 2.05
N PHE A 120 11.14 -15.81 1.95
CA PHE A 120 12.38 -16.52 2.27
C PHE A 120 13.54 -16.03 1.40
N HIS A 121 13.30 -15.80 0.12
CA HIS A 121 14.34 -15.35 -0.82
C HIS A 121 14.56 -13.83 -0.80
N ASN A 122 13.55 -13.03 -0.45
CA ASN A 122 13.57 -11.58 -0.63
C ASN A 122 13.40 -10.78 0.66
N GLY A 123 12.99 -11.40 1.76
CA GLY A 123 12.64 -10.71 3.00
C GLY A 123 13.80 -9.89 3.59
N ALA A 124 15.04 -10.36 3.47
CA ALA A 124 16.21 -9.59 3.91
C ALA A 124 16.36 -8.25 3.18
N GLN A 125 15.87 -8.11 1.94
CA GLN A 125 15.87 -6.86 1.20
C GLN A 125 14.81 -5.86 1.69
N MET A 126 13.93 -6.30 2.59
CA MET A 126 12.90 -5.47 3.24
C MET A 126 13.36 -4.89 4.59
N GLN A 127 14.60 -5.15 5.00
CA GLN A 127 15.16 -4.60 6.24
C GLN A 127 15.02 -3.07 6.28
N GLY A 128 14.48 -2.55 7.37
CA GLY A 128 14.25 -1.13 7.60
C GLY A 128 13.13 -0.50 6.76
N LYS A 129 12.49 -1.25 5.86
CA LYS A 129 11.33 -0.78 5.12
C LYS A 129 10.06 -0.91 5.96
N LYS A 130 9.09 -0.03 5.70
CA LYS A 130 7.73 -0.20 6.26
C LYS A 130 7.08 -1.45 5.67
N VAL A 131 6.56 -2.31 6.52
CA VAL A 131 5.91 -3.57 6.11
C VAL A 131 4.47 -3.58 6.60
N GLY A 132 3.51 -3.57 5.66
CA GLY A 132 2.11 -3.81 5.96
C GLY A 132 1.75 -5.27 5.75
N LEU A 133 0.85 -5.82 6.56
CA LEU A 133 0.38 -7.19 6.42
C LEU A 133 -1.14 -7.24 6.29
N ILE A 134 -1.60 -7.90 5.22
CA ILE A 134 -3.02 -8.18 4.98
C ILE A 134 -3.22 -9.69 4.87
N VAL A 135 -4.12 -10.23 5.67
CA VAL A 135 -4.37 -11.67 5.72
C VAL A 135 -5.82 -11.98 5.42
N SER A 136 -6.06 -12.89 4.48
CA SER A 136 -7.38 -13.48 4.24
C SER A 136 -7.46 -14.88 4.81
N SER A 137 -8.51 -15.14 5.60
CA SER A 137 -8.80 -16.48 6.14
C SER A 137 -10.30 -16.74 6.21
N ALA A 138 -10.71 -17.99 6.39
CA ALA A 138 -12.12 -18.32 6.59
C ALA A 138 -12.61 -17.83 7.97
N SER A 139 -11.93 -18.24 9.05
CA SER A 139 -12.35 -17.93 10.42
C SER A 139 -11.22 -17.89 11.44
N SER A 140 -10.03 -18.42 11.10
CA SER A 140 -8.90 -18.50 12.03
C SER A 140 -8.25 -17.12 12.23
N GLY A 141 -7.81 -16.83 13.45
CA GLY A 141 -6.99 -15.65 13.74
C GLY A 141 -5.64 -15.69 13.00
N ILE A 142 -5.00 -14.54 12.85
CA ILE A 142 -3.88 -14.33 11.91
C ILE A 142 -2.50 -14.35 12.56
N SER A 143 -2.40 -14.60 13.87
CA SER A 143 -1.13 -14.53 14.63
C SER A 143 -0.02 -15.42 14.08
N GLY A 144 -0.36 -16.59 13.51
CA GLY A 144 0.64 -17.46 12.89
C GLY A 144 1.19 -16.89 11.58
N VAL A 145 0.35 -16.18 10.80
CA VAL A 145 0.81 -15.47 9.59
C VAL A 145 1.71 -14.29 9.97
N GLU A 146 1.37 -13.57 11.04
CA GLU A 146 2.20 -12.50 11.58
C GLU A 146 3.57 -13.05 12.04
N ALA A 147 3.57 -14.18 12.75
CA ALA A 147 4.81 -14.84 13.18
C ALA A 147 5.68 -15.27 11.97
N ASP A 148 5.08 -15.82 10.91
CA ASP A 148 5.80 -16.16 9.69
C ASP A 148 6.38 -14.92 9.00
N ALA A 149 5.61 -13.82 8.92
CA ALA A 149 6.08 -12.56 8.35
C ALA A 149 7.30 -12.02 9.12
N HIS A 150 7.23 -11.96 10.45
CA HIS A 150 8.34 -11.50 11.28
C HIS A 150 9.59 -12.41 11.17
N ARG A 151 9.39 -13.72 11.05
CA ARG A 151 10.50 -14.66 10.84
C ARG A 151 11.19 -14.46 9.49
N LEU A 152 10.39 -14.21 8.44
CA LEU A 152 10.88 -14.15 7.05
C LEU A 152 11.35 -12.76 6.63
N ILE A 153 10.94 -11.71 7.34
CA ILE A 153 11.36 -10.32 7.11
C ILE A 153 12.05 -9.81 8.40
N PRO A 154 13.26 -10.28 8.67
CA PRO A 154 14.00 -9.84 9.85
C PRO A 154 14.27 -8.32 9.73
N ASP A 155 14.11 -7.61 10.84
CA ASP A 155 14.32 -6.16 10.92
C ASP A 155 13.43 -5.31 10.00
N GLY A 156 12.31 -5.84 9.51
CA GLY A 156 11.24 -5.07 8.87
C GLY A 156 10.53 -4.18 9.88
N ASP A 157 10.20 -2.96 9.49
CA ASP A 157 9.42 -2.03 10.32
C ASP A 157 7.91 -2.27 10.09
N PHE A 158 7.36 -3.23 10.83
CA PHE A 158 5.96 -3.63 10.66
C PHE A 158 5.00 -2.58 11.18
N VAL A 159 4.11 -2.12 10.28
CA VAL A 159 3.00 -1.24 10.67
C VAL A 159 1.89 -2.03 11.37
N SER A 160 1.28 -1.43 12.36
CA SER A 160 0.26 -2.08 13.19
C SER A 160 -1.04 -1.28 13.19
N PRO A 161 -2.18 -1.97 13.18
CA PRO A 161 -2.36 -3.41 13.17
C PRO A 161 -2.23 -4.02 11.78
N SER A 162 -2.03 -5.35 11.69
CA SER A 162 -2.27 -6.11 10.45
C SER A 162 -3.75 -6.10 10.09
N LEU A 163 -4.07 -6.09 8.80
CA LEU A 163 -5.46 -6.15 8.34
C LEU A 163 -5.91 -7.61 8.15
N TRP A 164 -6.93 -8.00 8.88
CA TRP A 164 -7.59 -9.30 8.71
C TRP A 164 -8.93 -9.16 8.01
N ILE A 165 -9.06 -9.80 6.84
CA ILE A 165 -10.30 -9.86 6.07
C ILE A 165 -10.75 -11.31 5.93
N ARG A 166 -11.86 -11.66 6.53
CA ARG A 166 -12.45 -13.01 6.35
C ARG A 166 -12.92 -13.21 4.91
N SER A 167 -12.86 -14.43 4.40
CA SER A 167 -13.35 -14.76 3.05
C SER A 167 -14.78 -14.30 2.81
N SER A 168 -15.65 -14.36 3.84
CA SER A 168 -17.03 -13.88 3.78
C SER A 168 -17.15 -12.34 3.74
N GLN A 169 -16.08 -11.60 4.01
CA GLN A 169 -16.03 -10.14 4.04
C GLN A 169 -15.36 -9.54 2.81
N THR A 170 -14.87 -10.38 1.88
CA THR A 170 -14.14 -9.93 0.69
C THR A 170 -14.95 -8.95 -0.16
N SER A 171 -16.27 -9.12 -0.26
CA SER A 171 -17.17 -8.18 -0.95
C SER A 171 -17.21 -6.77 -0.31
N ASN A 172 -16.86 -6.67 0.97
CA ASN A 172 -16.85 -5.41 1.73
C ASN A 172 -15.42 -4.91 2.00
N CYS A 173 -14.40 -5.49 1.34
CA CYS A 173 -12.99 -5.20 1.61
C CYS A 173 -12.65 -3.71 1.42
N ARG A 174 -13.34 -3.01 0.53
CA ARG A 174 -13.13 -1.58 0.25
C ARG A 174 -13.13 -0.73 1.53
N SER A 175 -14.19 -0.79 2.31
CA SER A 175 -14.31 0.00 3.55
C SER A 175 -13.31 -0.45 4.62
N MET A 176 -13.02 -1.76 4.71
CA MET A 176 -12.03 -2.30 5.65
C MET A 176 -10.62 -1.82 5.30
N ILE A 177 -10.25 -1.81 4.02
CA ILE A 177 -8.98 -1.29 3.53
C ILE A 177 -8.87 0.21 3.81
N SER A 178 -9.91 1.01 3.47
CA SER A 178 -9.90 2.45 3.73
C SER A 178 -9.69 2.76 5.22
N SER A 179 -10.39 2.02 6.10
CA SER A 179 -10.24 2.18 7.56
C SER A 179 -8.84 1.78 8.03
N TRP A 180 -8.28 0.70 7.49
CA TRP A 180 -6.92 0.25 7.84
C TRP A 180 -5.85 1.24 7.37
N LEU A 181 -5.95 1.74 6.13
CA LEU A 181 -5.02 2.74 5.60
C LEU A 181 -5.02 4.02 6.46
N ALA A 182 -6.20 4.44 6.92
CA ALA A 182 -6.30 5.57 7.86
C ALA A 182 -5.68 5.23 9.23
N GLN A 183 -5.90 4.01 9.73
CA GLN A 183 -5.40 3.58 11.04
C GLN A 183 -3.88 3.48 11.10
N ILE A 184 -3.23 3.03 10.02
CA ILE A 184 -1.77 2.96 9.92
C ILE A 184 -1.14 4.29 9.48
N ASP A 185 -1.95 5.31 9.27
CA ASP A 185 -1.51 6.62 8.77
C ASP A 185 -0.72 6.51 7.44
N TYR A 186 -1.26 5.69 6.52
CA TYR A 186 -0.60 5.33 5.26
C TYR A 186 -0.08 6.55 4.48
N ASN A 187 -0.80 7.66 4.51
CA ASN A 187 -0.41 8.86 3.79
C ASN A 187 0.91 9.45 4.28
N ASN A 188 1.16 9.40 5.59
CA ASN A 188 2.43 9.83 6.17
C ASN A 188 3.53 8.77 5.97
N LEU A 189 3.18 7.48 6.03
CA LEU A 189 4.13 6.38 5.79
C LEU A 189 4.61 6.32 4.33
N SER A 190 3.76 6.68 3.38
CA SER A 190 4.08 6.67 1.96
C SER A 190 4.84 7.93 1.50
N GLY A 191 5.46 8.68 2.43
CA GLY A 191 6.46 9.73 2.13
C GLY A 191 5.94 10.93 1.36
N ILE A 192 4.64 11.16 1.31
CA ILE A 192 4.16 12.49 1.06
C ILE A 192 4.20 13.20 2.42
N GLU A 193 5.39 13.63 2.83
CA GLU A 193 5.43 14.76 3.72
C GLU A 193 4.58 15.84 3.06
N SER A 194 3.44 16.17 3.70
CA SER A 194 2.87 17.47 3.44
C SER A 194 4.05 18.43 3.65
N VAL A 195 4.43 19.17 2.62
CA VAL A 195 5.26 20.34 2.83
C VAL A 195 4.39 21.22 3.73
N VAL A 196 4.57 21.03 5.04
CA VAL A 196 3.94 21.85 6.06
C VAL A 196 4.70 23.16 6.02
N SER A 197 4.33 24.02 5.10
CA SER A 197 4.44 25.43 5.37
C SER A 197 3.33 25.73 6.41
N ASP A 198 3.60 26.62 7.36
CA ASP A 198 2.70 27.07 8.45
C ASP A 198 1.36 27.68 7.99
N ALA A 199 0.76 27.20 6.93
CA ALA A 199 -0.60 27.56 6.55
C ALA A 199 -1.55 26.66 7.31
N ASP A 200 -2.39 27.24 8.14
CA ASP A 200 -3.48 26.57 8.89
C ASP A 200 -4.57 26.03 7.93
N VAL A 201 -4.19 25.08 7.06
CA VAL A 201 -5.10 24.48 6.08
C VAL A 201 -5.40 23.03 6.47
N SER A 202 -6.67 22.76 6.75
CA SER A 202 -7.17 21.41 7.04
C SER A 202 -8.24 20.97 6.03
N ILE A 203 -8.46 19.66 5.93
CA ILE A 203 -9.44 19.07 5.01
C ILE A 203 -10.54 18.39 5.81
N SER A 204 -11.78 18.69 5.47
CA SER A 204 -12.97 18.06 6.04
C SER A 204 -13.79 17.39 4.95
N TYR A 205 -14.19 16.14 5.18
CA TYR A 205 -15.07 15.38 4.28
C TYR A 205 -16.52 15.61 4.70
N VAL A 206 -17.35 16.04 3.76
CA VAL A 206 -18.78 16.29 3.96
C VAL A 206 -19.61 15.54 2.92
N ALA A 207 -20.90 15.42 3.15
CA ALA A 207 -21.81 14.79 2.18
C ALA A 207 -21.75 15.53 0.84
N GLY A 208 -21.30 14.82 -0.22
CA GLY A 208 -21.22 15.35 -1.58
C GLY A 208 -20.00 16.21 -1.90
N GLY A 209 -19.05 16.37 -0.98
CA GLY A 209 -17.87 17.20 -1.23
C GLY A 209 -16.77 17.10 -0.19
N ILE A 210 -15.73 17.87 -0.45
CA ILE A 210 -14.59 18.05 0.46
C ILE A 210 -14.42 19.54 0.67
N ILE A 211 -14.33 19.95 1.93
CA ILE A 211 -14.10 21.35 2.32
C ILE A 211 -12.64 21.49 2.74
N VAL A 212 -11.97 22.47 2.17
CA VAL A 212 -10.66 22.92 2.61
C VAL A 212 -10.87 24.06 3.59
N ASN A 213 -10.52 23.87 4.86
CA ASN A 213 -10.61 24.89 5.89
C ASN A 213 -9.30 25.68 5.92
N GLY A 214 -9.40 27.02 6.00
CA GLY A 214 -8.27 27.94 5.97
C GLY A 214 -8.42 28.98 4.87
N ASP A 215 -7.41 29.81 4.71
CA ASP A 215 -7.37 30.82 3.65
C ASP A 215 -6.94 30.15 2.32
N VAL A 216 -7.82 30.19 1.30
CA VAL A 216 -7.61 29.51 0.01
C VAL A 216 -7.76 30.50 -1.12
N ASP A 217 -6.66 30.80 -1.82
CA ASP A 217 -6.70 31.61 -3.05
C ASP A 217 -7.03 30.78 -4.29
N SER A 218 -6.49 29.56 -4.35
CA SER A 218 -6.80 28.61 -5.41
C SER A 218 -6.55 27.16 -4.95
N LEU A 219 -7.33 26.25 -5.53
CA LEU A 219 -7.26 24.83 -5.26
C LEU A 219 -7.27 24.08 -6.59
N SER A 220 -6.28 23.23 -6.81
CA SER A 220 -6.15 22.37 -7.98
C SER A 220 -6.05 20.92 -7.56
N LEU A 221 -6.77 20.02 -8.23
CA LEU A 221 -6.64 18.57 -8.06
C LEU A 221 -5.89 17.95 -9.23
N PHE A 222 -4.98 17.05 -8.91
CA PHE A 222 -4.25 16.26 -9.87
C PHE A 222 -4.52 14.78 -9.63
N ASN A 223 -4.65 14.02 -10.70
CA ASN A 223 -4.68 12.56 -10.62
C ASN A 223 -3.24 12.02 -10.40
N LEU A 224 -3.10 10.71 -10.18
CA LEU A 224 -1.80 10.06 -9.97
C LEU A 224 -0.84 10.15 -11.18
N SER A 225 -1.36 10.46 -12.36
CA SER A 225 -0.54 10.70 -13.57
C SER A 225 -0.08 12.15 -13.68
N GLY A 226 -0.34 13.00 -12.68
CA GLY A 226 0.02 14.42 -12.66
C GLY A 226 -0.87 15.30 -13.53
N VAL A 227 -1.98 14.77 -14.07
CA VAL A 227 -2.93 15.55 -14.87
C VAL A 227 -3.86 16.32 -13.93
N LYS A 228 -3.98 17.65 -14.15
CA LYS A 228 -4.95 18.47 -13.43
C LYS A 228 -6.37 18.11 -13.88
N VAL A 229 -7.21 17.66 -12.95
CA VAL A 229 -8.57 17.19 -13.19
C VAL A 229 -9.66 18.13 -12.66
N PHE A 230 -9.29 19.05 -11.76
CA PHE A 230 -10.19 20.05 -11.20
C PHE A 230 -9.42 21.29 -10.73
N GLU A 231 -10.05 22.45 -10.83
CA GLU A 231 -9.51 23.71 -10.33
C GLU A 231 -10.66 24.64 -9.88
N THR A 232 -10.46 25.33 -8.78
CA THR A 232 -11.42 26.30 -8.23
C THR A 232 -10.70 27.36 -7.38
N SER A 233 -11.31 28.52 -7.23
CA SER A 233 -10.95 29.52 -6.20
C SER A 233 -11.81 29.38 -4.94
N ASP A 234 -12.78 28.47 -4.94
CA ASP A 234 -13.59 28.16 -3.77
C ASP A 234 -12.86 27.14 -2.89
N ASN A 235 -13.20 27.10 -1.62
CA ASN A 235 -12.66 26.15 -0.67
C ASN A 235 -13.38 24.78 -0.68
N THR A 236 -14.20 24.51 -1.70
CA THR A 236 -15.01 23.28 -1.79
C THR A 236 -14.74 22.51 -3.07
N ILE A 237 -14.53 21.22 -2.95
CA ILE A 237 -14.37 20.29 -4.06
C ILE A 237 -15.63 19.44 -4.16
N PRO A 238 -16.46 19.58 -5.20
CA PRO A 238 -17.60 18.70 -5.41
C PRO A 238 -17.12 17.30 -5.85
N THR A 239 -17.43 16.27 -5.07
CA THR A 239 -17.02 14.90 -5.40
C THR A 239 -17.89 14.26 -6.48
N SER A 240 -19.03 14.87 -6.83
CA SER A 240 -19.98 14.34 -7.83
C SER A 240 -19.41 14.22 -9.24
N SER A 241 -18.46 15.07 -9.62
CA SER A 241 -17.83 15.10 -10.95
C SER A 241 -16.51 14.30 -11.03
N LEU A 242 -16.03 13.78 -9.90
CA LEU A 242 -14.74 13.09 -9.81
C LEU A 242 -14.94 11.59 -9.63
N SER A 243 -14.09 10.78 -10.23
CA SER A 243 -14.09 9.32 -10.02
C SER A 243 -13.60 8.98 -8.61
N SER A 244 -14.02 7.83 -8.07
CA SER A 244 -13.40 7.31 -6.85
C SER A 244 -11.91 7.07 -7.08
N GLY A 245 -11.07 7.50 -6.15
CA GLY A 245 -9.63 7.35 -6.27
C GLY A 245 -8.85 8.35 -5.42
N LEU A 246 -7.54 8.24 -5.51
CA LEU A 246 -6.60 9.13 -4.85
C LEU A 246 -6.26 10.32 -5.76
N TYR A 247 -6.25 11.51 -5.17
CA TYR A 247 -5.90 12.77 -5.82
C TYR A 247 -4.91 13.54 -4.98
N LEU A 248 -4.11 14.37 -5.62
CA LEU A 248 -3.27 15.36 -4.97
C LEU A 248 -3.97 16.74 -5.10
N ALA A 249 -4.31 17.33 -3.96
CA ALA A 249 -4.80 18.71 -3.91
C ALA A 249 -3.63 19.65 -3.69
N GLN A 250 -3.44 20.58 -4.60
CA GLN A 250 -2.57 21.73 -4.40
C GLN A 250 -3.43 22.92 -3.98
N ILE A 251 -3.14 23.47 -2.82
CA ILE A 251 -3.85 24.59 -2.20
C ILE A 251 -2.89 25.76 -2.10
N ASN A 252 -3.22 26.88 -2.73
CA ASN A 252 -2.43 28.11 -2.63
C ASN A 252 -3.14 29.08 -1.68
N SER A 253 -2.37 29.67 -0.76
CA SER A 253 -2.83 30.65 0.23
C SER A 253 -1.75 31.74 0.37
N GLY A 254 -2.00 32.92 -0.09
CA GLY A 254 -1.04 34.03 -0.11
C GLY A 254 0.20 33.69 -0.96
N LYS A 255 1.36 33.63 -0.31
CA LYS A 255 2.63 33.23 -0.95
C LYS A 255 2.98 31.75 -0.73
N GLN A 256 2.12 31.00 -0.10
CA GLN A 256 2.36 29.61 0.29
C GLN A 256 1.57 28.66 -0.61
N SER A 257 2.13 27.49 -0.87
CA SER A 257 1.47 26.40 -1.58
C SER A 257 1.58 25.14 -0.74
N VAL A 258 0.45 24.52 -0.47
CA VAL A 258 0.34 23.29 0.33
C VAL A 258 -0.19 22.18 -0.54
N ALA A 259 0.43 21.02 -0.49
CA ALA A 259 -0.07 19.81 -1.15
C ALA A 259 -0.69 18.86 -0.12
N LYS A 260 -1.91 18.37 -0.38
CA LYS A 260 -2.63 17.41 0.45
C LYS A 260 -3.15 16.26 -0.40
N LYS A 261 -3.05 15.04 0.10
CA LYS A 261 -3.74 13.88 -0.52
C LYS A 261 -5.22 13.92 -0.16
N ILE A 262 -6.04 13.62 -1.16
CA ILE A 262 -7.50 13.53 -1.01
C ILE A 262 -7.95 12.19 -1.58
N MET A 263 -8.69 11.43 -0.77
CA MET A 263 -9.36 10.21 -1.19
C MET A 263 -10.82 10.53 -1.51
N ILE A 264 -11.26 10.25 -2.74
CA ILE A 264 -12.66 10.38 -3.14
C ILE A 264 -13.28 8.99 -3.16
N ASN A 265 -14.26 8.79 -2.28
CA ASN A 265 -15.08 7.59 -2.20
C ASN A 265 -16.50 7.94 -2.62
N ARG A 266 -17.06 7.18 -3.54
CA ARG A 266 -18.48 7.25 -3.94
C ARG A 266 -19.21 6.01 -3.46
#